data_5a48d7e1d68efbb3b2267b93c6f216ab
#
_entry.id   5a48d7e1d68efbb3b2267b93c6f216ab
#
_cell.length_a   1.000
_cell.length_b   1.000
_cell.length_c   1.000
_cell.angle_alpha   90.00
_cell.angle_beta   90.00
_cell.angle_gamma   90.00
#
_symmetry.space_group_name_H-M   'P 1'
#
loop_
_entity.id
_entity.type
_entity.pdbx_description
1 polymer ?
#
loop_
_entity_poly.entity_id
_entity_poly.type
_entity_poly.pdbx_seq_one_letter_code
_entity_poly.pdbx_strand_id
1 'polypeptide(L)'
;EHQLPAPKGILLYGPPGCGKTLIAKAVANSLAKKVASATGDAKGRSYFINIKGPELLNKYVGETERQIRLIFQRAREKSEEGWPVIVFFDEMDSMFRTRGTGISSDMESTIVPQLLAEIDGVEGLRNVIVIGATNREDLIDPAILRPGRLDVKIKIERPNRDAARQIFARYLTGDLPISAEEFTIPDDDPRAVVSRMIDAAVTDMYDTTPANRFLEVTYQNGDKEVLYFRDFSSGAMIENIVRRAKKLAIKRTIASGERGIKTADLVDSIRQEFKEHEDLPNTTNPDDWARISGKKGERIVFIRTLVNESEESTQSLGGKSIERAVTGQYL
;
A
#
# COMPACT_ATOMS: atom_id res chain seq x y z
N GLU A 1 -14.38 17.04 -29.15
CA GLU A 1 -14.55 18.51 -29.14
C GLU A 1 -13.33 19.25 -28.59
N HIS A 2 -12.61 18.73 -27.57
CA HIS A 2 -11.45 19.41 -26.99
C HIS A 2 -10.09 18.86 -27.44
N GLN A 3 -10.04 17.92 -28.38
CA GLN A 3 -8.82 17.32 -28.98
C GLN A 3 -7.71 16.96 -27.97
N LEU A 4 -8.07 16.65 -26.72
CA LEU A 4 -7.13 16.22 -25.70
C LEU A 4 -6.72 14.76 -25.95
N PRO A 5 -5.42 14.46 -26.08
CA PRO A 5 -4.97 13.08 -26.18
C PRO A 5 -5.32 12.32 -24.88
N ALA A 6 -5.74 11.07 -25.03
CA ALA A 6 -5.96 10.22 -23.87
C ALA A 6 -4.62 10.01 -23.12
N PRO A 7 -4.63 10.03 -21.78
CA PRO A 7 -3.43 9.76 -21.00
C PRO A 7 -2.95 8.33 -21.29
N LYS A 8 -1.66 8.17 -21.55
CA LYS A 8 -1.05 6.88 -21.90
C LYS A 8 -0.61 6.11 -20.70
N GLY A 9 -0.25 6.82 -19.64
CA GLY A 9 0.30 6.22 -18.45
C GLY A 9 -0.13 6.90 -17.17
N ILE A 10 -0.28 6.09 -16.13
CA ILE A 10 -0.70 6.52 -14.80
C ILE A 10 0.35 6.04 -13.79
N LEU A 11 0.82 6.91 -12.91
CA LEU A 11 1.62 6.54 -11.76
C LEU A 11 0.76 6.55 -10.50
N LEU A 12 0.61 5.40 -9.85
CA LEU A 12 0.05 5.27 -8.51
C LEU A 12 1.18 5.32 -7.49
N TYR A 13 1.19 6.31 -6.62
CA TYR A 13 2.24 6.42 -5.61
C TYR A 13 1.67 6.67 -4.22
N GLY A 14 2.39 6.27 -3.18
CA GLY A 14 1.97 6.44 -1.80
C GLY A 14 2.42 5.29 -0.90
N PRO A 15 2.02 5.28 0.38
CA PRO A 15 2.51 4.33 1.36
C PRO A 15 2.20 2.88 0.99
N PRO A 16 3.01 1.91 1.48
CA PRO A 16 2.79 0.49 1.24
C PRO A 16 1.47 0.02 1.87
N GLY A 17 0.92 -1.07 1.34
CA GLY A 17 -0.30 -1.69 1.87
C GLY A 17 -1.60 -0.91 1.64
N CYS A 18 -1.59 0.23 0.91
CA CYS A 18 -2.76 1.05 0.64
C CYS A 18 -3.53 0.66 -0.65
N GLY A 19 -3.22 -0.50 -1.23
CA GLY A 19 -4.06 -1.09 -2.28
C GLY A 19 -3.75 -0.64 -3.71
N LYS A 20 -2.57 -0.11 -4.03
CA LYS A 20 -2.18 0.31 -5.38
C LYS A 20 -2.43 -0.78 -6.42
N THR A 21 -1.99 -2.00 -6.17
CA THR A 21 -2.20 -3.17 -7.04
C THR A 21 -3.68 -3.55 -7.18
N LEU A 22 -4.47 -3.41 -6.11
CA LEU A 22 -5.92 -3.67 -6.15
C LEU A 22 -6.64 -2.63 -7.01
N ILE A 23 -6.24 -1.36 -6.94
CA ILE A 23 -6.78 -0.28 -7.77
C ILE A 23 -6.50 -0.56 -9.25
N ALA A 24 -5.27 -0.94 -9.61
CA ALA A 24 -4.92 -1.27 -10.99
C ALA A 24 -5.79 -2.43 -11.53
N LYS A 25 -6.01 -3.48 -10.74
CA LYS A 25 -6.91 -4.59 -11.09
C LYS A 25 -8.37 -4.15 -11.23
N ALA A 26 -8.84 -3.27 -10.35
CA ALA A 26 -10.19 -2.72 -10.41
C ALA A 26 -10.42 -1.88 -11.67
N VAL A 27 -9.41 -1.07 -12.06
CA VAL A 27 -9.42 -0.30 -13.32
C VAL A 27 -9.51 -1.24 -14.51
N ALA A 28 -8.72 -2.33 -14.54
CA ALA A 28 -8.75 -3.33 -15.59
C ALA A 28 -10.16 -3.96 -15.75
N ASN A 29 -10.76 -4.36 -14.62
CA ASN A 29 -12.11 -4.92 -14.63
C ASN A 29 -13.18 -3.91 -15.08
N SER A 30 -13.05 -2.65 -14.66
CA SER A 30 -13.97 -1.58 -15.05
C SER A 30 -13.87 -1.28 -16.54
N LEU A 31 -12.64 -1.25 -17.08
CA LEU A 31 -12.41 -1.04 -18.51
C LEU A 31 -12.98 -2.19 -19.35
N ALA A 32 -12.78 -3.45 -18.91
CA ALA A 32 -13.37 -4.62 -19.56
C ALA A 32 -14.89 -4.52 -19.66
N LYS A 33 -15.56 -4.14 -18.57
CA LYS A 33 -17.02 -3.96 -18.54
C LYS A 33 -17.49 -2.84 -19.48
N LYS A 34 -16.77 -1.71 -19.54
CA LYS A 34 -17.11 -0.60 -20.43
C LYS A 34 -16.97 -0.99 -21.91
N VAL A 35 -15.91 -1.70 -22.27
CA VAL A 35 -15.71 -2.19 -23.64
C VAL A 35 -16.78 -3.21 -24.01
N ALA A 36 -17.11 -4.15 -23.11
CA ALA A 36 -18.20 -5.09 -23.31
C ALA A 36 -19.53 -4.40 -23.60
N SER A 37 -19.86 -3.38 -22.81
CA SER A 37 -21.12 -2.62 -23.02
C SER A 37 -21.13 -1.85 -24.33
N ALA A 38 -19.96 -1.40 -24.81
CA ALA A 38 -19.84 -0.64 -26.06
C ALA A 38 -19.85 -1.54 -27.33
N THR A 39 -19.31 -2.77 -27.23
CA THR A 39 -19.16 -3.70 -28.35
C THR A 39 -20.26 -4.75 -28.43
N GLY A 40 -21.15 -4.84 -27.41
CA GLY A 40 -22.18 -5.89 -27.31
C GLY A 40 -21.64 -7.28 -27.00
N ASP A 41 -20.33 -7.41 -26.70
CA ASP A 41 -19.72 -8.68 -26.34
C ASP A 41 -19.99 -8.98 -24.86
N ALA A 42 -20.85 -9.98 -24.60
CA ALA A 42 -21.22 -10.39 -23.22
C ALA A 42 -20.03 -10.88 -22.36
N LYS A 43 -18.87 -11.10 -22.94
CA LYS A 43 -17.67 -11.61 -22.26
C LYS A 43 -16.59 -10.54 -22.05
N GLY A 44 -16.95 -9.27 -21.91
CA GLY A 44 -15.97 -8.18 -21.73
C GLY A 44 -14.73 -8.59 -20.94
N ARG A 45 -13.64 -8.82 -21.64
CA ARG A 45 -12.36 -9.23 -21.05
C ARG A 45 -11.34 -8.13 -21.28
N SER A 46 -10.51 -7.88 -20.30
CA SER A 46 -9.28 -7.08 -20.44
C SER A 46 -8.06 -7.97 -20.29
N TYR A 47 -7.01 -7.62 -20.96
CA TYR A 47 -5.74 -8.30 -20.80
C TYR A 47 -4.87 -7.52 -19.78
N PHE A 48 -4.61 -8.13 -18.63
CA PHE A 48 -3.86 -7.52 -17.55
C PHE A 48 -2.50 -8.19 -17.41
N ILE A 49 -1.44 -7.47 -17.74
CA ILE A 49 -0.05 -7.92 -17.58
C ILE A 49 0.48 -7.32 -16.28
N ASN A 50 0.74 -8.17 -15.29
CA ASN A 50 1.31 -7.75 -14.01
C ASN A 50 2.81 -8.07 -13.98
N ILE A 51 3.61 -7.04 -13.76
CA ILE A 51 5.06 -7.12 -13.72
C ILE A 51 5.51 -6.60 -12.37
N LYS A 52 6.20 -7.44 -11.62
CA LYS A 52 6.81 -7.00 -10.37
C LYS A 52 8.29 -6.69 -10.59
N GLY A 53 8.71 -5.54 -10.06
CA GLY A 53 10.06 -5.06 -10.23
C GLY A 53 11.15 -6.09 -9.93
N PRO A 54 11.17 -6.71 -8.76
CA PRO A 54 12.19 -7.70 -8.41
C PRO A 54 12.20 -8.95 -9.30
N GLU A 55 11.05 -9.34 -9.87
CA GLU A 55 10.95 -10.51 -10.75
C GLU A 55 11.57 -10.26 -12.14
N LEU A 56 11.61 -9.00 -12.57
CA LEU A 56 12.20 -8.60 -13.85
C LEU A 56 13.72 -8.45 -13.80
N LEU A 57 14.26 -8.11 -12.62
CA LEU A 57 15.69 -7.92 -12.44
C LEU A 57 16.43 -9.27 -12.52
N ASN A 58 17.02 -9.54 -13.67
CA ASN A 58 17.83 -10.74 -13.89
C ASN A 58 19.33 -10.40 -13.82
N LYS A 59 20.13 -11.38 -13.37
CA LYS A 59 21.59 -11.22 -13.25
C LYS A 59 22.32 -11.11 -14.59
N TYR A 60 21.63 -11.41 -15.69
CA TYR A 60 22.23 -11.40 -17.03
C TYR A 60 21.94 -10.08 -17.74
N VAL A 61 22.98 -9.42 -18.21
CA VAL A 61 22.91 -8.19 -19.00
C VAL A 61 22.05 -8.42 -20.25
N GLY A 62 21.12 -7.51 -20.53
CA GLY A 62 20.21 -7.57 -21.69
C GLY A 62 18.97 -8.45 -21.54
N GLU A 63 18.89 -9.29 -20.52
CA GLU A 63 17.70 -10.15 -20.33
C GLU A 63 16.49 -9.35 -19.83
N THR A 64 16.71 -8.40 -18.94
CA THR A 64 15.65 -7.50 -18.46
C THR A 64 15.06 -6.66 -19.59
N GLU A 65 15.91 -6.08 -20.46
CA GLU A 65 15.49 -5.32 -21.64
C GLU A 65 14.74 -6.19 -22.64
N ARG A 66 15.21 -7.42 -22.85
CA ARG A 66 14.51 -8.39 -23.69
C ARG A 66 13.12 -8.71 -23.16
N GLN A 67 12.98 -8.91 -21.84
CA GLN A 67 11.68 -9.15 -21.21
C GLN A 67 10.75 -7.96 -21.34
N ILE A 68 11.23 -6.73 -21.15
CA ILE A 68 10.44 -5.52 -21.36
C ILE A 68 9.91 -5.48 -22.79
N ARG A 69 10.75 -5.70 -23.80
CA ARG A 69 10.32 -5.75 -25.21
C ARG A 69 9.23 -6.79 -25.44
N LEU A 70 9.40 -8.03 -24.93
CA LEU A 70 8.41 -9.10 -25.08
C LEU A 70 7.08 -8.76 -24.42
N ILE A 71 7.09 -8.10 -23.27
CA ILE A 71 5.87 -7.64 -22.58
C ILE A 71 5.10 -6.66 -23.47
N PHE A 72 5.78 -5.64 -23.99
CA PHE A 72 5.14 -4.64 -24.84
C PHE A 72 4.74 -5.19 -26.21
N GLN A 73 5.52 -6.11 -26.78
CA GLN A 73 5.12 -6.84 -27.99
C GLN A 73 3.79 -7.58 -27.75
N ARG A 74 3.69 -8.33 -26.66
CA ARG A 74 2.46 -9.05 -26.29
C ARG A 74 1.29 -8.10 -26.04
N ALA A 75 1.55 -6.93 -25.45
CA ALA A 75 0.53 -5.91 -25.26
C ALA A 75 0.01 -5.38 -26.61
N ARG A 76 0.92 -5.14 -27.58
CA ARG A 76 0.55 -4.75 -28.95
C ARG A 76 -0.29 -5.80 -29.64
N GLU A 77 0.15 -7.05 -29.66
CA GLU A 77 -0.58 -8.18 -30.26
C GLU A 77 -2.00 -8.28 -29.70
N LYS A 78 -2.17 -8.17 -28.39
CA LYS A 78 -3.50 -8.21 -27.76
C LYS A 78 -4.35 -6.98 -28.04
N SER A 79 -3.75 -5.81 -28.18
CA SER A 79 -4.43 -4.59 -28.59
C SER A 79 -4.95 -4.67 -30.03
N GLU A 80 -4.17 -5.26 -30.93
CA GLU A 80 -4.56 -5.51 -32.34
C GLU A 80 -5.71 -6.52 -32.45
N GLU A 81 -5.79 -7.49 -31.52
CA GLU A 81 -6.93 -8.39 -31.38
C GLU A 81 -8.21 -7.67 -30.85
N GLY A 82 -8.13 -6.36 -30.55
CA GLY A 82 -9.24 -5.55 -30.03
C GLY A 82 -9.41 -5.58 -28.51
N TRP A 83 -8.48 -6.20 -27.77
CA TRP A 83 -8.56 -6.24 -26.31
C TRP A 83 -8.08 -4.94 -25.66
N PRO A 84 -8.78 -4.44 -24.63
CA PRO A 84 -8.19 -3.45 -23.74
C PRO A 84 -7.07 -4.10 -22.94
N VAL A 85 -5.86 -3.52 -23.01
CA VAL A 85 -4.65 -4.04 -22.37
C VAL A 85 -4.20 -3.08 -21.29
N ILE A 86 -3.91 -3.61 -20.14
CA ILE A 86 -3.23 -2.87 -19.06
C ILE A 86 -1.89 -3.53 -18.77
N VAL A 87 -0.83 -2.77 -18.93
CA VAL A 87 0.53 -3.14 -18.51
C VAL A 87 0.78 -2.49 -17.15
N PHE A 88 0.85 -3.31 -16.12
CA PHE A 88 1.00 -2.84 -14.74
C PHE A 88 2.39 -3.19 -14.20
N PHE A 89 3.16 -2.16 -13.86
CA PHE A 89 4.44 -2.28 -13.19
C PHE A 89 4.29 -2.04 -11.70
N ASP A 90 4.47 -3.08 -10.89
CA ASP A 90 4.47 -2.96 -9.43
C ASP A 90 5.91 -2.79 -8.92
N GLU A 91 6.06 -2.06 -7.81
CA GLU A 91 7.35 -1.79 -7.18
C GLU A 91 8.37 -1.16 -8.16
N MET A 92 7.93 -0.17 -8.93
CA MET A 92 8.76 0.50 -9.94
C MET A 92 10.06 1.07 -9.36
N ASP A 93 10.06 1.49 -8.11
CA ASP A 93 11.24 1.99 -7.40
C ASP A 93 12.35 0.94 -7.26
N SER A 94 12.08 -0.34 -7.47
CA SER A 94 13.11 -1.37 -7.50
C SER A 94 13.89 -1.41 -8.83
N MET A 95 13.29 -0.95 -9.94
CA MET A 95 13.83 -1.08 -11.29
C MET A 95 14.27 0.25 -11.92
N PHE A 96 13.55 1.32 -11.63
CA PHE A 96 13.62 2.58 -12.40
C PHE A 96 14.08 3.75 -11.52
N ARG A 97 15.18 3.53 -10.79
CA ARG A 97 15.76 4.54 -9.89
C ARG A 97 16.51 5.63 -10.66
N THR A 98 16.60 6.80 -10.03
CA THR A 98 17.45 7.89 -10.47
C THR A 98 18.91 7.48 -10.41
N ARG A 99 19.68 7.79 -11.45
CA ARG A 99 21.11 7.46 -11.57
C ARG A 99 21.92 7.97 -10.38
N GLY A 100 22.82 7.14 -9.86
CA GLY A 100 23.79 7.55 -8.83
C GLY A 100 23.48 7.17 -7.40
N THR A 101 22.42 6.40 -7.12
CA THR A 101 22.03 6.01 -5.75
C THR A 101 22.40 4.57 -5.36
N GLY A 102 23.13 3.82 -6.18
CA GLY A 102 23.46 2.41 -5.88
C GLY A 102 24.57 1.79 -6.71
N ILE A 103 24.98 0.57 -6.35
CA ILE A 103 26.12 -0.20 -6.89
C ILE A 103 25.85 -0.75 -8.32
N SER A 104 24.66 -0.54 -8.91
CA SER A 104 24.21 -1.16 -10.16
C SER A 104 24.07 -0.17 -11.32
N SER A 105 24.99 0.80 -11.46
CA SER A 105 24.90 1.88 -12.45
C SER A 105 24.76 1.41 -13.91
N ASP A 106 25.29 0.25 -14.27
CA ASP A 106 25.28 -0.24 -15.65
C ASP A 106 23.92 -0.83 -16.05
N MET A 107 23.24 -1.54 -15.17
CA MET A 107 21.90 -2.09 -15.44
C MET A 107 20.83 -0.98 -15.52
N GLU A 108 20.91 0.01 -14.63
CA GLU A 108 19.98 1.16 -14.62
C GLU A 108 20.13 2.01 -15.88
N SER A 109 21.34 2.08 -16.47
CA SER A 109 21.62 2.88 -17.67
C SER A 109 20.93 2.37 -18.94
N THR A 110 20.51 1.10 -18.99
CA THR A 110 19.91 0.47 -20.18
C THR A 110 18.42 0.18 -20.03
N ILE A 111 17.96 -0.14 -18.81
CA ILE A 111 16.57 -0.50 -18.52
C ILE A 111 15.62 0.69 -18.70
N VAL A 112 15.96 1.85 -18.12
CA VAL A 112 15.13 3.08 -18.24
C VAL A 112 14.95 3.50 -19.69
N PRO A 113 16.00 3.67 -20.52
CA PRO A 113 15.83 3.98 -21.94
C PRO A 113 15.01 2.95 -22.71
N GLN A 114 15.14 1.66 -22.41
CA GLN A 114 14.33 0.61 -23.06
C GLN A 114 12.85 0.78 -22.71
N LEU A 115 12.51 0.98 -21.43
CA LEU A 115 11.14 1.22 -21.02
C LEU A 115 10.54 2.46 -21.69
N LEU A 116 11.32 3.56 -21.76
CA LEU A 116 10.89 4.79 -22.40
C LEU A 116 10.58 4.59 -23.88
N ALA A 117 11.45 3.87 -24.59
CA ALA A 117 11.25 3.54 -26.01
C ALA A 117 9.97 2.72 -26.24
N GLU A 118 9.68 1.77 -25.33
CA GLU A 118 8.46 0.96 -25.43
C GLU A 118 7.20 1.75 -25.09
N ILE A 119 7.23 2.63 -24.07
CA ILE A 119 6.09 3.51 -23.74
C ILE A 119 5.84 4.50 -24.88
N ASP A 120 6.88 5.11 -25.45
CA ASP A 120 6.76 6.00 -26.59
C ASP A 120 6.22 5.24 -27.83
N GLY A 121 6.60 3.97 -27.99
CA GLY A 121 6.09 3.08 -29.05
C GLY A 121 4.63 2.68 -28.93
N VAL A 122 4.02 2.85 -27.74
CA VAL A 122 2.57 2.62 -27.50
C VAL A 122 1.73 3.78 -28.04
N GLU A 123 2.33 4.87 -28.49
CA GLU A 123 1.66 6.12 -28.89
C GLU A 123 0.56 5.95 -29.96
N GLY A 124 0.69 4.97 -30.82
CA GLY A 124 -0.31 4.63 -31.84
C GLY A 124 -1.41 3.67 -31.39
N LEU A 125 -1.32 3.06 -30.22
CA LEU A 125 -2.24 2.02 -29.76
C LEU A 125 -3.38 2.63 -28.93
N ARG A 126 -4.60 2.48 -29.42
CA ARG A 126 -5.79 3.07 -28.78
C ARG A 126 -6.22 2.37 -27.50
N ASN A 127 -5.82 1.12 -27.28
CA ASN A 127 -6.37 0.23 -26.24
C ASN A 127 -5.32 -0.22 -25.20
N VAL A 128 -4.13 0.39 -25.14
CA VAL A 128 -3.08 0.05 -24.17
C VAL A 128 -2.91 1.19 -23.16
N ILE A 129 -2.98 0.85 -21.89
CA ILE A 129 -2.72 1.77 -20.78
C ILE A 129 -1.57 1.19 -19.93
N VAL A 130 -0.57 2.01 -19.64
CA VAL A 130 0.53 1.66 -18.74
C VAL A 130 0.22 2.24 -17.36
N ILE A 131 0.27 1.40 -16.34
CA ILE A 131 0.09 1.83 -14.94
C ILE A 131 1.34 1.45 -14.17
N GLY A 132 1.99 2.42 -13.56
CA GLY A 132 3.08 2.21 -12.62
C GLY A 132 2.61 2.31 -11.18
N ALA A 133 3.18 1.52 -10.28
CA ALA A 133 2.99 1.66 -8.84
C ALA A 133 4.33 1.73 -8.11
N THR A 134 4.44 2.65 -7.17
CA THR A 134 5.63 2.82 -6.33
C THR A 134 5.29 3.25 -4.91
N ASN A 135 6.11 2.84 -3.96
CA ASN A 135 6.08 3.38 -2.60
C ASN A 135 6.95 4.63 -2.46
N ARG A 136 7.87 4.87 -3.41
CA ARG A 136 8.93 5.88 -3.39
C ARG A 136 8.96 6.66 -4.71
N GLU A 137 8.02 7.63 -4.88
CA GLU A 137 7.97 8.49 -6.08
C GLU A 137 9.31 9.24 -6.30
N ASP A 138 9.97 9.62 -5.23
CA ASP A 138 11.23 10.35 -5.23
C ASP A 138 12.40 9.56 -5.83
N LEU A 139 12.32 8.24 -5.90
CA LEU A 139 13.35 7.38 -6.49
C LEU A 139 13.13 7.13 -8.00
N ILE A 140 11.94 7.41 -8.52
CA ILE A 140 11.62 7.17 -9.93
C ILE A 140 12.35 8.19 -10.81
N ASP A 141 12.97 7.70 -11.90
CA ASP A 141 13.65 8.56 -12.87
C ASP A 141 12.63 9.58 -13.46
N PRO A 142 12.93 10.90 -13.36
CA PRO A 142 12.03 11.93 -13.87
C PRO A 142 11.68 11.81 -15.34
N ALA A 143 12.52 11.15 -16.16
CA ALA A 143 12.24 10.93 -17.57
C ALA A 143 10.99 10.07 -17.80
N ILE A 144 10.66 9.14 -16.88
CA ILE A 144 9.48 8.30 -16.96
C ILE A 144 8.19 9.13 -16.70
N LEU A 145 8.32 10.20 -15.92
CA LEU A 145 7.21 11.03 -15.46
C LEU A 145 6.91 12.24 -16.37
N ARG A 146 7.58 12.32 -17.54
CA ARG A 146 7.36 13.40 -18.51
C ARG A 146 6.02 13.24 -19.24
N PRO A 147 5.47 14.38 -19.76
CA PRO A 147 4.25 14.35 -20.58
C PRO A 147 4.34 13.32 -21.71
N GLY A 148 3.25 12.59 -21.93
CA GLY A 148 3.17 11.52 -22.93
C GLY A 148 3.63 10.14 -22.43
N ARG A 149 4.06 10.01 -21.18
CA ARG A 149 4.48 8.76 -20.52
C ARG A 149 3.61 8.49 -19.29
N LEU A 150 4.19 8.30 -18.10
CA LEU A 150 3.43 8.22 -16.84
C LEU A 150 3.16 9.62 -16.28
N ASP A 151 2.45 10.42 -17.02
CA ASP A 151 2.21 11.84 -16.73
C ASP A 151 1.03 12.10 -15.78
N VAL A 152 0.11 11.13 -15.66
CA VAL A 152 -0.98 11.21 -14.69
C VAL A 152 -0.52 10.60 -13.37
N LYS A 153 -0.30 11.45 -12.36
CA LYS A 153 0.13 11.02 -11.03
C LYS A 153 -1.04 11.00 -10.06
N ILE A 154 -1.29 9.85 -9.45
CA ILE A 154 -2.36 9.67 -8.46
C ILE A 154 -1.74 9.24 -7.13
N LYS A 155 -1.85 10.11 -6.13
CA LYS A 155 -1.44 9.79 -4.77
C LYS A 155 -2.48 8.89 -4.11
N ILE A 156 -2.06 7.73 -3.66
CA ILE A 156 -2.87 6.85 -2.83
C ILE A 156 -2.54 7.13 -1.39
N GLU A 157 -3.52 7.62 -0.66
CA GLU A 157 -3.36 7.97 0.75
C GLU A 157 -3.71 6.80 1.66
N ARG A 158 -3.34 6.92 2.94
CA ARG A 158 -3.80 5.99 3.96
C ARG A 158 -5.31 6.09 4.11
N PRO A 159 -5.99 4.98 4.44
CA PRO A 159 -7.44 5.01 4.61
C PRO A 159 -7.83 5.96 5.75
N ASN A 160 -8.79 6.82 5.49
CA ASN A 160 -9.49 7.57 6.54
C ASN A 160 -10.51 6.65 7.23
N ARG A 161 -11.21 7.16 8.26
CA ARG A 161 -12.19 6.40 9.05
C ARG A 161 -13.26 5.73 8.17
N ASP A 162 -13.78 6.42 7.16
CA ASP A 162 -14.83 5.86 6.29
C ASP A 162 -14.29 4.81 5.31
N ALA A 163 -13.12 5.03 4.76
CA ALA A 163 -12.43 4.05 3.93
C ALA A 163 -12.07 2.80 4.75
N ALA A 164 -11.63 2.96 6.01
CA ALA A 164 -11.35 1.85 6.90
C ALA A 164 -12.59 0.99 7.15
N ARG A 165 -13.78 1.59 7.39
CA ARG A 165 -15.05 0.86 7.50
C ARG A 165 -15.32 0.01 6.26
N GLN A 166 -15.16 0.58 5.09
CA GLN A 166 -15.37 -0.13 3.83
C GLN A 166 -14.37 -1.28 3.64
N ILE A 167 -13.11 -1.10 4.08
CA ILE A 167 -12.10 -2.14 4.01
C ILE A 167 -12.42 -3.25 5.01
N PHE A 168 -12.77 -2.94 6.26
CA PHE A 168 -13.23 -3.94 7.24
C PHE A 168 -14.41 -4.74 6.71
N ALA A 169 -15.43 -4.08 6.16
CA ALA A 169 -16.63 -4.71 5.61
C ALA A 169 -16.34 -5.66 4.44
N ARG A 170 -15.20 -5.52 3.77
CA ARG A 170 -14.77 -6.45 2.72
C ARG A 170 -14.30 -7.79 3.28
N TYR A 171 -13.73 -7.80 4.49
CA TYR A 171 -13.14 -8.98 5.11
C TYR A 171 -13.96 -9.56 6.26
N LEU A 172 -14.78 -8.74 6.93
CA LEU A 172 -15.70 -9.11 7.97
C LEU A 172 -17.14 -9.01 7.43
N THR A 173 -17.71 -10.13 7.02
CA THR A 173 -19.00 -10.22 6.34
C THR A 173 -20.01 -10.96 7.21
N GLY A 174 -21.32 -10.75 6.98
CA GLY A 174 -22.40 -11.33 7.79
C GLY A 174 -22.60 -12.85 7.66
N ASP A 175 -21.90 -13.51 6.74
CA ASP A 175 -21.85 -14.96 6.58
C ASP A 175 -20.79 -15.63 7.46
N LEU A 176 -19.96 -14.84 8.14
CA LEU A 176 -18.98 -15.36 9.09
C LEU A 176 -19.66 -15.73 10.42
N PRO A 177 -19.14 -16.74 11.14
CA PRO A 177 -19.64 -17.06 12.46
C PRO A 177 -19.35 -15.90 13.43
N ILE A 178 -20.40 -15.30 13.96
CA ILE A 178 -20.36 -14.23 14.95
C ILE A 178 -20.77 -14.80 16.30
N SER A 179 -20.15 -14.37 17.40
CA SER A 179 -20.49 -14.81 18.74
C SER A 179 -21.91 -14.39 19.09
N ALA A 180 -22.65 -15.29 19.80
CA ALA A 180 -23.98 -14.99 20.23
C ALA A 180 -24.09 -13.76 21.15
N GLU A 181 -23.01 -13.42 21.85
CA GLU A 181 -22.93 -12.23 22.72
C GLU A 181 -23.03 -10.90 21.96
N GLU A 182 -22.71 -10.87 20.65
CA GLU A 182 -22.79 -9.69 19.84
C GLU A 182 -24.23 -9.35 19.38
N PHE A 183 -25.13 -10.31 19.48
CA PHE A 183 -26.54 -10.13 19.14
C PHE A 183 -27.28 -9.57 20.37
N THR A 184 -27.58 -8.28 20.32
CA THR A 184 -28.18 -7.53 21.43
C THR A 184 -29.72 -7.59 21.46
N ILE A 185 -30.33 -7.93 20.32
CA ILE A 185 -31.79 -7.97 20.12
C ILE A 185 -32.16 -9.34 19.53
N PRO A 186 -33.30 -9.97 19.98
CA PRO A 186 -33.83 -11.17 19.31
C PRO A 186 -34.03 -10.89 17.80
N ASP A 187 -33.61 -11.82 16.96
CA ASP A 187 -33.69 -11.72 15.48
C ASP A 187 -32.88 -10.55 14.84
N ASP A 188 -31.80 -10.13 15.49
CA ASP A 188 -30.89 -9.11 14.95
C ASP A 188 -30.26 -9.57 13.62
N ASP A 189 -30.27 -8.71 12.62
CA ASP A 189 -29.65 -9.02 11.32
C ASP A 189 -28.12 -9.17 11.50
N PRO A 190 -27.52 -10.31 11.13
CA PRO A 190 -26.07 -10.51 11.20
C PRO A 190 -25.28 -9.40 10.50
N ARG A 191 -25.82 -8.78 9.46
CA ARG A 191 -25.16 -7.65 8.77
C ARG A 191 -25.14 -6.39 9.64
N ALA A 192 -26.22 -6.14 10.40
CA ALA A 192 -26.28 -5.02 11.32
C ALA A 192 -25.33 -5.23 12.51
N VAL A 193 -25.23 -6.46 13.01
CA VAL A 193 -24.25 -6.83 14.05
C VAL A 193 -22.83 -6.59 13.56
N VAL A 194 -22.48 -7.10 12.38
CA VAL A 194 -21.15 -6.86 11.77
C VAL A 194 -20.86 -5.37 11.58
N SER A 195 -21.84 -4.58 11.17
CA SER A 195 -21.65 -3.14 11.02
C SER A 195 -21.31 -2.48 12.37
N ARG A 196 -21.98 -2.86 13.46
CA ARG A 196 -21.65 -2.36 14.81
C ARG A 196 -20.26 -2.78 15.27
N MET A 197 -19.86 -4.03 15.01
CA MET A 197 -18.53 -4.53 15.33
C MET A 197 -17.45 -3.75 14.56
N ILE A 198 -17.68 -3.48 13.29
CA ILE A 198 -16.77 -2.66 12.44
C ILE A 198 -16.70 -1.25 12.98
N ASP A 199 -17.82 -0.63 13.33
CA ASP A 199 -17.85 0.74 13.87
C ASP A 199 -17.09 0.84 15.19
N ALA A 200 -17.22 -0.15 16.07
CA ALA A 200 -16.46 -0.23 17.31
C ALA A 200 -14.96 -0.37 17.05
N ALA A 201 -14.55 -1.30 16.16
CA ALA A 201 -13.15 -1.51 15.80
C ALA A 201 -12.52 -0.26 15.14
N VAL A 202 -13.24 0.39 14.22
CA VAL A 202 -12.75 1.61 13.55
C VAL A 202 -12.69 2.77 14.55
N THR A 203 -13.65 2.89 15.45
CA THR A 203 -13.61 3.92 16.50
C THR A 203 -12.40 3.69 17.39
N ASP A 204 -12.18 2.49 17.89
CA ASP A 204 -11.01 2.17 18.71
C ASP A 204 -9.69 2.49 17.98
N MET A 205 -9.56 2.11 16.71
CA MET A 205 -8.33 2.29 15.92
C MET A 205 -8.04 3.76 15.56
N TYR A 206 -9.09 4.59 15.36
CA TYR A 206 -8.94 5.97 14.83
C TYR A 206 -9.04 7.04 15.90
N ASP A 207 -9.45 6.72 17.11
CA ASP A 207 -9.54 7.69 18.20
C ASP A 207 -8.15 8.10 18.71
N THR A 208 -8.03 9.38 19.08
CA THR A 208 -6.78 9.97 19.59
C THR A 208 -6.68 9.83 21.11
N THR A 209 -6.88 8.62 21.60
CA THR A 209 -6.75 8.32 23.03
C THR A 209 -5.28 8.09 23.43
N PRO A 210 -4.92 8.22 24.71
CA PRO A 210 -3.58 7.87 25.18
C PRO A 210 -3.15 6.45 24.81
N ALA A 211 -4.10 5.49 24.79
CA ALA A 211 -3.85 4.09 24.42
C ALA A 211 -3.50 3.90 22.93
N ASN A 212 -3.83 4.86 22.07
CA ASN A 212 -3.57 4.82 20.64
C ASN A 212 -2.34 5.63 20.23
N ARG A 213 -1.62 6.21 21.18
CA ARG A 213 -0.34 6.86 20.91
C ARG A 213 0.66 5.82 20.43
N PHE A 214 1.27 6.09 19.29
CA PHE A 214 2.18 5.13 18.67
C PHE A 214 3.61 5.63 18.71
N LEU A 215 3.87 6.84 18.21
CA LEU A 215 5.19 7.45 18.15
C LEU A 215 5.15 8.90 18.56
N GLU A 216 6.23 9.38 19.21
CA GLU A 216 6.55 10.80 19.32
C GLU A 216 7.71 11.12 18.38
N VAL A 217 7.51 12.08 17.50
CA VAL A 217 8.55 12.58 16.60
C VAL A 217 8.99 13.96 17.04
N THR A 218 10.31 14.21 16.98
CA THR A 218 10.89 15.53 17.24
C THR A 218 11.49 16.05 15.94
N TYR A 219 11.10 17.24 15.57
CA TYR A 219 11.57 17.93 14.37
C TYR A 219 12.84 18.75 14.63
N GLN A 220 13.53 19.15 13.57
CA GLN A 220 14.78 19.93 13.66
C GLN A 220 14.58 21.30 14.33
N ASN A 221 13.39 21.88 14.24
CA ASN A 221 13.01 23.13 14.92
C ASN A 221 12.74 22.95 16.42
N GLY A 222 12.77 21.73 16.94
CA GLY A 222 12.49 21.37 18.33
C GLY A 222 11.03 21.04 18.62
N ASP A 223 10.12 21.20 17.65
CA ASP A 223 8.71 20.84 17.83
C ASP A 223 8.56 19.33 17.99
N LYS A 224 7.58 18.94 18.80
CA LYS A 224 7.21 17.54 19.02
C LYS A 224 5.80 17.28 18.56
N GLU A 225 5.62 16.13 17.94
CA GLU A 225 4.30 15.66 17.48
C GLU A 225 4.08 14.21 17.91
N VAL A 226 2.89 13.91 18.42
CA VAL A 226 2.48 12.54 18.73
C VAL A 226 1.67 12.01 17.53
N LEU A 227 2.11 10.88 17.00
CA LEU A 227 1.43 10.15 15.95
C LEU A 227 0.67 8.97 16.57
N TYR A 228 -0.54 8.74 16.06
CA TYR A 228 -1.48 7.74 16.56
C TYR A 228 -1.59 6.57 15.59
N PHE A 229 -2.26 5.49 15.98
CA PHE A 229 -2.50 4.31 15.14
C PHE A 229 -3.08 4.67 13.78
N ARG A 230 -4.04 5.62 13.72
CA ARG A 230 -4.65 6.08 12.47
C ARG A 230 -3.64 6.61 11.45
N ASP A 231 -2.55 7.21 11.91
CA ASP A 231 -1.53 7.84 11.05
C ASP A 231 -0.65 6.80 10.33
N PHE A 232 -0.74 5.52 10.75
CA PHE A 232 -0.01 4.39 10.17
C PHE A 232 -0.93 3.36 9.52
N SER A 233 -2.23 3.50 9.67
CA SER A 233 -3.20 2.53 9.17
C SER A 233 -3.05 2.28 7.66
N SER A 234 -3.23 1.03 7.24
CA SER A 234 -3.24 0.64 5.84
C SER A 234 -4.28 -0.45 5.58
N GLY A 235 -4.63 -0.64 4.31
CA GLY A 235 -5.57 -1.69 3.94
C GLY A 235 -5.06 -3.09 4.29
N ALA A 236 -3.76 -3.33 4.15
CA ALA A 236 -3.11 -4.59 4.51
C ALA A 236 -3.15 -4.86 6.02
N MET A 237 -2.94 -3.83 6.84
CA MET A 237 -3.07 -3.94 8.31
C MET A 237 -4.50 -4.31 8.70
N ILE A 238 -5.51 -3.67 8.12
CA ILE A 238 -6.92 -3.98 8.39
C ILE A 238 -7.23 -5.43 8.01
N GLU A 239 -6.74 -5.91 6.87
CA GLU A 239 -6.87 -7.32 6.49
C GLU A 239 -6.23 -8.25 7.52
N ASN A 240 -5.02 -7.94 8.00
CA ASN A 240 -4.32 -8.72 9.01
C ASN A 240 -5.07 -8.73 10.35
N ILE A 241 -5.61 -7.58 10.78
CA ILE A 241 -6.43 -7.47 12.00
C ILE A 241 -7.62 -8.43 11.92
N VAL A 242 -8.39 -8.40 10.83
CA VAL A 242 -9.54 -9.30 10.67
C VAL A 242 -9.11 -10.76 10.60
N ARG A 243 -8.01 -11.06 9.90
CA ARG A 243 -7.45 -12.43 9.82
C ARG A 243 -7.02 -12.94 11.20
N ARG A 244 -6.44 -12.08 12.02
CA ARG A 244 -6.03 -12.39 13.41
C ARG A 244 -7.25 -12.62 14.29
N ALA A 245 -8.26 -11.77 14.23
CA ALA A 245 -9.52 -11.94 14.95
C ALA A 245 -10.21 -13.28 14.63
N LYS A 246 -10.24 -13.66 13.35
CA LYS A 246 -10.71 -14.99 12.92
C LYS A 246 -9.91 -16.12 13.56
N LYS A 247 -8.57 -16.00 13.64
CA LYS A 247 -7.72 -17.00 14.31
C LYS A 247 -7.98 -17.08 15.81
N LEU A 248 -8.22 -15.95 16.49
CA LEU A 248 -8.55 -15.91 17.92
C LEU A 248 -9.88 -16.62 18.16
N ALA A 249 -10.92 -16.36 17.37
CA ALA A 249 -12.19 -17.05 17.45
C ALA A 249 -12.07 -18.56 17.23
N ILE A 250 -11.27 -19.02 16.27
CA ILE A 250 -11.01 -20.45 16.04
C ILE A 250 -10.31 -21.08 17.24
N LYS A 251 -9.25 -20.43 17.78
CA LYS A 251 -8.52 -20.93 18.96
C LYS A 251 -9.47 -21.06 20.17
N ARG A 252 -10.32 -20.07 20.40
CA ARG A 252 -11.34 -20.11 21.47
C ARG A 252 -12.34 -21.26 21.27
N THR A 253 -12.82 -21.46 20.05
CA THR A 253 -13.71 -22.57 19.73
C THR A 253 -13.08 -23.93 20.04
N ILE A 254 -11.80 -24.12 19.75
CA ILE A 254 -11.09 -25.38 20.06
C ILE A 254 -10.88 -25.55 21.56
N ALA A 255 -10.58 -24.48 22.29
CA ALA A 255 -10.24 -24.52 23.70
C ALA A 255 -11.48 -24.66 24.61
N SER A 256 -12.58 -23.96 24.30
CA SER A 256 -13.78 -23.85 25.16
C SER A 256 -15.07 -24.25 24.49
N GLY A 257 -15.09 -24.55 23.19
CA GLY A 257 -16.31 -24.79 22.43
C GLY A 257 -17.07 -23.51 22.04
N GLU A 258 -16.64 -22.36 22.51
CA GLU A 258 -17.30 -21.08 22.24
C GLU A 258 -17.02 -20.59 20.80
N ARG A 259 -18.09 -20.46 20.01
CA ARG A 259 -18.01 -20.15 18.58
C ARG A 259 -18.23 -18.67 18.29
N GLY A 260 -17.60 -18.23 17.23
CA GLY A 260 -17.85 -16.92 16.61
C GLY A 260 -16.85 -15.83 16.98
N ILE A 261 -16.79 -14.85 16.12
CA ILE A 261 -15.89 -13.67 16.24
C ILE A 261 -16.57 -12.69 17.19
N LYS A 262 -15.79 -12.09 18.09
CA LYS A 262 -16.23 -11.04 19.02
C LYS A 262 -15.61 -9.69 18.64
N THR A 263 -16.26 -8.62 19.03
CA THR A 263 -15.68 -7.25 18.93
C THR A 263 -14.36 -7.17 19.70
N ALA A 264 -14.25 -7.83 20.86
CA ALA A 264 -13.00 -7.92 21.62
C ALA A 264 -11.85 -8.54 20.81
N ASP A 265 -12.11 -9.58 19.99
CA ASP A 265 -11.10 -10.19 19.13
C ASP A 265 -10.53 -9.17 18.12
N LEU A 266 -11.36 -8.23 17.62
CA LEU A 266 -10.93 -7.17 16.72
C LEU A 266 -10.05 -6.15 17.44
N VAL A 267 -10.47 -5.70 18.63
CA VAL A 267 -9.72 -4.73 19.44
C VAL A 267 -8.36 -5.31 19.87
N ASP A 268 -8.33 -6.54 20.36
CA ASP A 268 -7.09 -7.23 20.71
C ASP A 268 -6.16 -7.38 19.50
N SER A 269 -6.75 -7.69 18.33
CA SER A 269 -6.00 -7.81 17.08
C SER A 269 -5.42 -6.47 16.62
N ILE A 270 -6.13 -5.35 16.85
CA ILE A 270 -5.60 -4.00 16.57
C ILE A 270 -4.38 -3.75 17.45
N ARG A 271 -4.48 -3.95 18.76
CA ARG A 271 -3.38 -3.74 19.71
C ARG A 271 -2.15 -4.57 19.33
N GLN A 272 -2.37 -5.83 19.01
CA GLN A 272 -1.28 -6.74 18.65
C GLN A 272 -0.63 -6.37 17.30
N GLU A 273 -1.42 -5.96 16.30
CA GLU A 273 -0.91 -5.53 15.00
C GLU A 273 0.03 -4.31 15.16
N PHE A 274 -0.36 -3.32 15.96
CA PHE A 274 0.48 -2.14 16.20
C PHE A 274 1.69 -2.46 17.08
N LYS A 275 1.58 -3.38 18.05
CA LYS A 275 2.72 -3.84 18.85
C LYS A 275 3.78 -4.54 17.98
N GLU A 276 3.37 -5.39 17.04
CA GLU A 276 4.30 -6.04 16.10
C GLU A 276 4.96 -5.04 15.13
N HIS A 277 4.28 -3.95 14.82
CA HIS A 277 4.84 -2.88 13.99
C HIS A 277 5.78 -1.94 14.76
N GLU A 278 5.78 -1.97 16.09
CA GLU A 278 6.73 -1.21 16.92
C GLU A 278 8.18 -1.66 16.70
N ASP A 279 8.39 -2.97 16.46
CA ASP A 279 9.73 -3.54 16.23
C ASP A 279 10.28 -3.24 14.82
N LEU A 280 9.42 -2.75 13.89
CA LEU A 280 9.80 -2.48 12.51
C LEU A 280 10.49 -1.12 12.25
N PRO A 281 10.42 -0.09 13.11
CA PRO A 281 11.08 1.20 12.87
C PRO A 281 12.58 1.21 13.12
N ASN A 282 13.30 0.12 12.83
CA ASN A 282 14.76 0.13 12.79
C ASN A 282 15.34 0.84 11.54
N THR A 283 14.57 1.65 10.86
CA THR A 283 15.14 2.60 9.91
C THR A 283 15.72 3.77 10.71
N THR A 284 17.01 3.69 10.95
CA THR A 284 17.83 4.77 11.55
C THR A 284 17.82 6.05 10.70
N ASN A 285 17.06 6.09 9.59
CA ASN A 285 16.98 7.25 8.72
C ASN A 285 15.71 8.07 9.01
N PRO A 286 15.84 9.23 9.68
CA PRO A 286 14.71 10.13 9.97
C PRO A 286 13.93 10.57 8.71
N ASP A 287 14.61 10.63 7.54
CA ASP A 287 13.98 11.04 6.29
C ASP A 287 12.97 10.00 5.77
N ASP A 288 13.19 8.72 6.03
CA ASP A 288 12.22 7.68 5.67
C ASP A 288 10.94 7.78 6.50
N TRP A 289 11.06 8.18 7.76
CA TRP A 289 9.91 8.42 8.65
C TRP A 289 9.13 9.67 8.29
N ALA A 290 9.80 10.77 7.92
CA ALA A 290 9.14 11.97 7.43
C ALA A 290 8.26 11.68 6.20
N ARG A 291 8.70 10.76 5.36
CA ARG A 291 7.94 10.29 4.18
C ARG A 291 6.78 9.36 4.55
N ILE A 292 6.95 8.51 5.55
CA ILE A 292 5.89 7.63 6.06
C ILE A 292 4.77 8.44 6.71
N SER A 293 5.11 9.48 7.48
CA SER A 293 4.13 10.38 8.10
C SER A 293 3.43 11.30 7.10
N GLY A 294 3.95 11.42 5.86
CA GLY A 294 3.34 12.21 4.79
C GLY A 294 3.50 13.72 4.92
N LYS A 295 4.21 14.22 5.93
CA LYS A 295 4.50 15.65 6.08
C LYS A 295 5.76 16.02 5.29
N LYS A 296 5.59 16.89 4.30
CA LYS A 296 6.69 17.45 3.53
C LYS A 296 7.21 18.70 4.25
N GLY A 297 8.52 18.75 4.50
CA GLY A 297 9.21 20.01 4.75
C GLY A 297 10.04 20.09 6.02
N GLU A 298 9.80 19.27 7.05
CA GLU A 298 10.56 19.35 8.29
C GLU A 298 11.32 18.04 8.53
N ARG A 299 12.61 18.18 8.83
CA ARG A 299 13.49 17.03 9.10
C ARG A 299 13.23 16.49 10.51
N ILE A 300 12.86 15.21 10.60
CA ILE A 300 12.75 14.49 11.87
C ILE A 300 14.17 14.19 12.38
N VAL A 301 14.46 14.56 13.63
CA VAL A 301 15.77 14.34 14.25
C VAL A 301 15.75 13.27 15.33
N PHE A 302 14.56 12.97 15.88
CA PHE A 302 14.41 11.96 16.91
C PHE A 302 13.02 11.32 16.87
N ILE A 303 12.95 10.00 17.14
CA ILE A 303 11.70 9.22 17.19
C ILE A 303 11.72 8.40 18.48
N ARG A 304 10.60 8.42 19.21
CA ARG A 304 10.37 7.62 20.41
C ARG A 304 9.08 6.82 20.24
N THR A 305 9.12 5.53 20.54
CA THR A 305 7.91 4.69 20.61
C THR A 305 7.21 4.89 21.94
N LEU A 306 5.88 4.93 21.93
CA LEU A 306 5.03 5.20 23.10
C LEU A 306 4.14 4.00 23.49
N VAL A 307 4.17 2.91 22.73
CA VAL A 307 3.25 1.75 22.90
C VAL A 307 3.43 1.04 24.25
N ASN A 308 4.64 1.03 24.81
CA ASN A 308 4.94 0.33 26.07
C ASN A 308 4.82 1.18 27.35
N GLU A 309 4.53 2.48 27.25
CA GLU A 309 4.43 3.33 28.46
C GLU A 309 3.16 3.09 29.30
N SER A 310 2.15 2.40 28.75
CA SER A 310 0.93 2.07 29.50
C SER A 310 1.07 0.88 30.46
N GLU A 311 2.11 0.05 30.31
CA GLU A 311 2.36 -1.11 31.19
C GLU A 311 3.53 -0.90 32.18
N GLU A 312 4.44 0.09 31.95
CA GLU A 312 5.64 0.30 32.76
C GLU A 312 5.69 1.59 33.57
N SER A 313 4.59 2.29 33.78
CA SER A 313 4.58 3.53 34.58
C SER A 313 4.89 3.32 36.07
N THR A 314 5.45 2.17 36.48
CA THR A 314 5.89 1.91 37.87
C THR A 314 7.36 1.53 38.02
N GLN A 315 8.17 1.36 36.97
CA GLN A 315 9.61 1.11 37.16
C GLN A 315 10.48 1.66 36.03
N SER A 316 11.32 2.60 36.40
CA SER A 316 12.59 3.06 35.81
C SER A 316 12.54 3.92 34.55
N LEU A 317 12.87 5.17 34.73
CA LEU A 317 13.55 6.09 33.82
C LEU A 317 14.79 5.42 33.17
N GLY A 318 14.61 4.91 31.96
CA GLY A 318 15.70 4.34 31.17
C GLY A 318 15.48 4.61 29.70
N GLY A 319 15.58 5.88 29.26
CA GLY A 319 15.65 6.22 27.87
C GLY A 319 16.94 5.68 27.28
N LYS A 320 16.87 4.74 26.30
CA LYS A 320 18.01 4.42 25.44
C LYS A 320 18.27 5.62 24.55
N SER A 321 19.27 6.43 24.91
CA SER A 321 19.83 7.42 24.01
C SER A 321 20.50 6.67 22.85
N ILE A 322 20.10 6.99 21.63
CA ILE A 322 20.85 6.57 20.45
C ILE A 322 22.13 7.39 20.47
N GLU A 323 23.25 6.75 20.79
CA GLU A 323 24.58 7.37 20.67
C GLU A 323 24.76 7.84 19.23
N ARG A 324 25.17 9.11 19.10
CA ARG A 324 25.61 9.67 17.82
C ARG A 324 26.72 8.78 17.28
N ALA A 325 26.49 8.19 16.10
CA ALA A 325 27.59 7.62 15.35
C ALA A 325 28.60 8.72 15.07
N VAL A 326 29.72 8.65 15.76
CA VAL A 326 30.88 9.49 15.49
C VAL A 326 31.40 9.09 14.12
N THR A 327 31.29 9.99 13.15
CA THR A 327 31.90 9.83 11.82
C THR A 327 33.38 9.59 12.02
N GLY A 328 33.82 8.35 11.78
CA GLY A 328 35.22 7.99 11.75
C GLY A 328 35.90 8.70 10.59
N GLN A 329 37.03 9.31 10.89
CA GLN A 329 37.96 9.88 9.93
C GLN A 329 38.43 8.78 8.97
N TYR A 330 38.32 9.06 7.69
CA TYR A 330 39.07 8.32 6.67
C TYR A 330 40.52 8.80 6.70
N LEU A 331 41.45 7.89 6.92
CA LEU A 331 42.82 7.96 6.43
C LEU A 331 42.90 7.20 5.12
#